data_2873f9d8431238fb9b9d3a67133b23db
#
_entry.id   2873f9d8431238fb9b9d3a67133b23db
#
_cell.length_a   1.000
_cell.length_b   1.000
_cell.length_c   1.000
_cell.angle_alpha   90.00
_cell.angle_beta   90.00
_cell.angle_gamma   90.00
#
_symmetry.space_group_name_H-M   'P 1'
#
loop_
_entity.id
_entity.type
_entity.pdbx_description
1 polymer ?
#
loop_
_entity_poly.entity_id
_entity_poly.type
_entity_poly.pdbx_seq_one_letter_code
_entity_poly.pdbx_strand_id
1 'polypeptide(L)'
;MNKTYNVGILIFPREVHMNRVTGIGGIFFKAKDPKAMQAWYRRHLGIDVQDWGGAAFRWTDANGKPVGGTTIWSIGPAEGDSFAPSTASFMVNYRVADVRALLKALREEGCNVLDKFDDSEYGKFGWVIDPEGNKVELWEPPAEQ
;
A
#
# COMPACT_ATOMS: atom_id res chain seq x y z
N MET A 1 32.03 15.89 26.43
CA MET A 1 30.74 15.55 27.01
C MET A 1 29.92 14.76 26.01
N ASN A 2 29.97 13.45 26.10
CA ASN A 2 29.15 12.58 25.25
C ASN A 2 27.72 12.58 25.81
N LYS A 3 26.81 13.24 25.09
CA LYS A 3 25.40 13.07 25.36
C LYS A 3 24.99 11.71 24.77
N THR A 4 24.87 10.71 25.60
CA THR A 4 24.25 9.45 25.28
C THR A 4 22.76 9.75 25.12
N TYR A 5 22.30 9.80 23.86
CA TYR A 5 20.86 9.79 23.60
C TYR A 5 20.36 8.39 23.91
N ASN A 6 19.67 8.27 25.04
CA ASN A 6 18.95 7.05 25.36
C ASN A 6 17.75 6.99 24.42
N VAL A 7 17.94 6.38 23.25
CA VAL A 7 16.84 6.05 22.37
C VAL A 7 16.08 4.94 23.07
N GLY A 8 15.03 5.30 23.80
CA GLY A 8 14.13 4.33 24.38
C GLY A 8 13.57 3.46 23.25
N ILE A 9 14.13 2.26 23.12
CA ILE A 9 13.56 1.25 22.23
C ILE A 9 12.23 0.88 22.85
N LEU A 10 11.14 1.34 22.22
CA LEU A 10 9.81 0.85 22.51
C LEU A 10 9.77 -0.61 22.06
N ILE A 11 10.01 -1.52 22.99
CA ILE A 11 9.87 -2.95 22.74
C ILE A 11 8.38 -3.27 22.80
N PHE A 12 7.74 -3.28 21.64
CA PHE A 12 6.39 -3.82 21.51
C PHE A 12 6.46 -5.34 21.60
N PRO A 13 5.50 -6.00 22.28
CA PRO A 13 5.44 -7.46 22.25
C PRO A 13 5.43 -7.99 20.82
N ARG A 14 6.32 -8.93 20.50
CA ARG A 14 6.45 -9.48 19.14
C ARG A 14 5.12 -9.99 18.56
N GLU A 15 4.27 -10.54 19.41
CA GLU A 15 2.99 -11.11 19.00
C GLU A 15 2.01 -10.06 18.46
N VAL A 16 2.11 -8.79 18.89
CA VAL A 16 1.21 -7.70 18.45
C VAL A 16 1.59 -7.18 17.06
N HIS A 17 2.85 -7.34 16.64
CA HIS A 17 3.38 -6.73 15.42
C HIS A 17 3.78 -7.73 14.33
N MET A 18 3.84 -9.03 14.67
CA MET A 18 4.13 -10.08 13.70
C MET A 18 2.97 -10.19 12.70
N ASN A 19 3.33 -10.22 11.41
CA ASN A 19 2.40 -10.50 10.32
C ASN A 19 1.40 -9.37 9.99
N ARG A 20 1.62 -8.15 10.45
CA ARG A 20 0.80 -7.03 10.00
C ARG A 20 1.21 -6.64 8.59
N VAL A 21 2.13 -5.71 8.42
CA VAL A 21 2.60 -5.29 7.10
C VAL A 21 3.80 -6.15 6.68
N THR A 22 3.72 -6.75 5.51
CA THR A 22 4.78 -7.60 4.95
C THR A 22 5.51 -6.95 3.78
N GLY A 23 5.03 -5.83 3.27
CA GLY A 23 5.67 -5.08 2.20
C GLY A 23 4.77 -4.01 1.62
N ILE A 24 5.31 -3.28 0.66
CA ILE A 24 4.56 -2.29 -0.11
C ILE A 24 3.84 -3.01 -1.24
N GLY A 25 2.52 -3.12 -1.16
CA GLY A 25 1.70 -3.79 -2.15
C GLY A 25 1.35 -2.92 -3.35
N GLY A 26 1.33 -1.60 -3.16
CA GLY A 26 1.03 -0.70 -4.27
C GLY A 26 1.22 0.76 -3.94
N ILE A 27 1.44 1.56 -4.98
CA ILE A 27 1.50 3.01 -4.91
C ILE A 27 0.62 3.55 -6.03
N PHE A 28 -0.40 4.32 -5.69
CA PHE A 28 -1.40 4.81 -6.63
C PHE A 28 -1.42 6.33 -6.63
N PHE A 29 -1.43 6.92 -7.82
CA PHE A 29 -1.45 8.35 -8.03
C PHE A 29 -2.70 8.79 -8.76
N LYS A 30 -3.17 10.00 -8.47
CA LYS A 30 -4.16 10.71 -9.26
C LYS A 30 -3.49 11.73 -10.15
N ALA A 31 -3.94 11.86 -11.37
CA ALA A 31 -3.44 12.86 -12.32
C ALA A 31 -4.59 13.53 -13.07
N LYS A 32 -4.40 14.81 -13.38
CA LYS A 32 -5.36 15.56 -14.22
C LYS A 32 -5.44 14.97 -15.63
N ASP A 33 -4.30 14.55 -16.15
CA ASP A 33 -4.19 13.85 -17.43
C ASP A 33 -3.42 12.54 -17.21
N PRO A 34 -4.13 11.45 -16.86
CA PRO A 34 -3.47 10.18 -16.56
C PRO A 34 -2.64 9.64 -17.72
N LYS A 35 -3.14 9.76 -18.94
CA LYS A 35 -2.43 9.24 -20.13
C LYS A 35 -1.13 10.00 -20.38
N ALA A 36 -1.14 11.31 -20.25
CA ALA A 36 0.08 12.11 -20.39
C ALA A 36 1.11 11.79 -19.30
N MET A 37 0.66 11.62 -18.06
CA MET A 37 1.52 11.20 -16.95
C MET A 37 2.10 9.81 -17.18
N GLN A 38 1.29 8.85 -17.58
CA GLN A 38 1.74 7.49 -17.89
C GLN A 38 2.78 7.50 -19.01
N ALA A 39 2.55 8.28 -20.06
CA ALA A 39 3.49 8.43 -21.17
C ALA A 39 4.82 9.02 -20.72
N TRP A 40 4.79 10.01 -19.83
CA TRP A 40 6.00 10.62 -19.26
C TRP A 40 6.83 9.59 -18.50
N TYR A 41 6.23 8.82 -17.60
CA TYR A 41 6.93 7.78 -16.83
C TYR A 41 7.46 6.66 -17.72
N ARG A 42 6.69 6.27 -18.73
CA ARG A 42 7.16 5.28 -19.71
C ARG A 42 8.36 5.79 -20.47
N ARG A 43 8.30 7.01 -20.97
CA ARG A 43 9.33 7.59 -21.82
C ARG A 43 10.61 7.92 -21.05
N HIS A 44 10.48 8.55 -19.89
CA HIS A 44 11.64 9.11 -19.18
C HIS A 44 12.19 8.19 -18.08
N LEU A 45 11.38 7.35 -17.47
CA LEU A 45 11.83 6.43 -16.44
C LEU A 45 11.78 4.95 -16.88
N GLY A 46 11.33 4.68 -18.08
CA GLY A 46 11.33 3.31 -18.62
C GLY A 46 10.35 2.37 -17.92
N ILE A 47 9.34 2.89 -17.22
CA ILE A 47 8.34 2.04 -16.59
C ILE A 47 7.48 1.42 -17.68
N ASP A 48 7.32 0.10 -17.66
CA ASP A 48 6.48 -0.64 -18.59
C ASP A 48 4.99 -0.48 -18.24
N VAL A 49 4.46 0.71 -18.50
CA VAL A 49 3.08 1.04 -18.20
C VAL A 49 2.14 0.30 -19.14
N GLN A 50 1.31 -0.56 -18.57
CA GLN A 50 0.34 -1.38 -19.29
C GLN A 50 -0.94 -0.59 -19.61
N ASP A 51 -1.80 -1.16 -20.42
CA ASP A 51 -3.03 -0.50 -20.88
C ASP A 51 -3.99 -0.13 -19.74
N TRP A 52 -3.94 -0.86 -18.62
CA TRP A 52 -4.75 -0.55 -17.45
C TRP A 52 -4.23 0.66 -16.64
N GLY A 53 -3.12 1.28 -17.04
CA GLY A 53 -2.61 2.51 -16.46
C GLY A 53 -1.54 2.35 -15.40
N GLY A 54 -0.97 1.16 -15.26
CA GLY A 54 0.05 0.88 -14.26
C GLY A 54 1.04 -0.20 -14.66
N ALA A 55 1.86 -0.57 -13.70
CA ALA A 55 2.88 -1.60 -13.85
C ALA A 55 2.97 -2.44 -12.56
N ALA A 56 3.42 -3.66 -12.71
CA ALA A 56 3.71 -4.56 -11.61
C ALA A 56 5.23 -4.72 -11.47
N PHE A 57 5.74 -4.34 -10.30
CA PHE A 57 7.14 -4.54 -9.95
C PHE A 57 7.26 -5.82 -9.12
N ARG A 58 7.82 -6.86 -9.71
CA ARG A 58 8.04 -8.13 -9.01
C ARG A 58 9.24 -7.99 -8.08
N TRP A 59 9.09 -8.45 -6.85
CA TRP A 59 10.16 -8.41 -5.88
C TRP A 59 11.26 -9.39 -6.23
N THR A 60 12.49 -8.92 -6.12
CA THR A 60 13.70 -9.71 -6.37
C THR A 60 14.68 -9.54 -5.23
N ASP A 61 15.57 -10.53 -5.07
CA ASP A 61 16.70 -10.39 -4.18
C ASP A 61 17.82 -9.53 -4.81
N ALA A 62 18.93 -9.36 -4.11
CA ALA A 62 20.06 -8.56 -4.58
C ALA A 62 20.68 -9.09 -5.89
N ASN A 63 20.43 -10.34 -6.25
CA ASN A 63 20.90 -10.98 -7.47
C ASN A 63 19.85 -10.99 -8.60
N GLY A 64 18.71 -10.34 -8.39
CA GLY A 64 17.64 -10.29 -9.38
C GLY A 64 16.75 -11.51 -9.43
N LYS A 65 16.87 -12.44 -8.48
CA LYS A 65 15.97 -13.61 -8.41
C LYS A 65 14.63 -13.25 -7.80
N PRO A 66 13.51 -13.73 -8.38
CA PRO A 66 12.20 -13.54 -7.77
C PRO A 66 12.12 -14.15 -6.36
N VAL A 67 11.56 -13.39 -5.42
CA VAL A 67 11.40 -13.84 -4.02
C VAL A 67 9.94 -13.95 -3.60
N GLY A 68 9.00 -13.84 -4.56
CA GLY A 68 7.57 -13.87 -4.27
C GLY A 68 7.07 -12.55 -3.68
N GLY A 69 6.20 -11.91 -4.40
CA GLY A 69 5.63 -10.63 -4.06
C GLY A 69 5.71 -9.65 -5.22
N THR A 70 4.81 -8.67 -5.19
CA THR A 70 4.68 -7.69 -6.26
C THR A 70 4.24 -6.37 -5.66
N THR A 71 4.80 -5.27 -6.14
CA THR A 71 4.31 -3.92 -5.87
C THR A 71 3.62 -3.40 -7.12
N ILE A 72 2.35 -3.03 -7.01
CA ILE A 72 1.58 -2.43 -8.09
C ILE A 72 1.77 -0.92 -8.07
N TRP A 73 2.02 -0.35 -9.23
CA TRP A 73 2.13 1.09 -9.41
C TRP A 73 1.12 1.51 -10.48
N SER A 74 0.33 2.56 -10.22
CA SER A 74 -0.65 3.00 -11.20
C SER A 74 -0.98 4.48 -11.09
N ILE A 75 -1.43 5.03 -12.21
CA ILE A 75 -1.89 6.42 -12.32
C ILE A 75 -3.33 6.40 -12.86
N GLY A 76 -4.23 6.96 -12.07
CA GLY A 76 -5.64 7.11 -12.44
C GLY A 76 -6.07 8.58 -12.52
N PRO A 77 -7.34 8.82 -12.85
CA PRO A 77 -7.86 10.19 -12.98
C PRO A 77 -7.93 10.90 -11.62
N ALA A 78 -7.67 12.20 -11.63
CA ALA A 78 -7.80 13.05 -10.44
C ALA A 78 -9.24 13.12 -9.94
N GLU A 79 -10.19 13.00 -10.85
CA GLU A 79 -11.62 12.95 -10.53
C GLU A 79 -12.00 11.58 -10.01
N GLY A 80 -13.00 11.55 -9.14
CA GLY A 80 -13.49 10.33 -8.51
C GLY A 80 -13.16 10.28 -7.02
N ASP A 81 -13.71 9.26 -6.37
CA ASP A 81 -13.72 9.14 -4.92
C ASP A 81 -12.86 7.98 -4.38
N SER A 82 -12.03 7.39 -5.23
CA SER A 82 -11.22 6.20 -4.86
C SER A 82 -10.36 6.44 -3.61
N PHE A 83 -9.87 7.67 -3.42
CA PHE A 83 -9.04 8.02 -2.26
C PHE A 83 -9.83 8.74 -1.16
N ALA A 84 -11.13 8.97 -1.37
CA ALA A 84 -11.95 9.62 -0.35
C ALA A 84 -11.99 8.78 0.94
N PRO A 85 -12.01 9.39 2.11
CA PRO A 85 -12.12 10.83 2.38
C PRO A 85 -10.78 11.61 2.31
N SER A 86 -9.68 10.98 1.92
CA SER A 86 -8.41 11.66 1.74
C SER A 86 -8.47 12.65 0.56
N THR A 87 -7.80 13.79 0.71
CA THR A 87 -7.60 14.78 -0.36
C THR A 87 -6.22 14.68 -0.99
N ALA A 88 -5.40 13.72 -0.56
CA ALA A 88 -4.08 13.50 -1.13
C ALA A 88 -4.17 12.98 -2.57
N SER A 89 -3.13 13.27 -3.35
CA SER A 89 -3.05 12.84 -4.75
C SER A 89 -2.51 11.42 -4.91
N PHE A 90 -2.21 10.74 -3.81
CA PHE A 90 -1.70 9.37 -3.81
C PHE A 90 -2.32 8.55 -2.69
N MET A 91 -2.26 7.23 -2.85
CA MET A 91 -2.62 6.26 -1.83
C MET A 91 -1.59 5.14 -1.84
N VAL A 92 -1.13 4.73 -0.68
CA VAL A 92 -0.23 3.59 -0.52
C VAL A 92 -1.03 2.36 -0.13
N ASN A 93 -0.73 1.25 -0.76
CA ASN A 93 -1.25 -0.06 -0.41
C ASN A 93 -0.15 -0.84 0.32
N TYR A 94 -0.50 -1.40 1.47
CA TYR A 94 0.40 -2.29 2.23
C TYR A 94 -0.09 -3.73 2.12
N ARG A 95 0.81 -4.61 1.73
CA ARG A 95 0.57 -6.04 1.76
C ARG A 95 0.55 -6.53 3.21
N VAL A 96 -0.44 -7.32 3.57
CA VAL A 96 -0.61 -7.89 4.90
C VAL A 96 -0.90 -9.39 4.81
N ALA A 97 -0.63 -10.11 5.91
CA ALA A 97 -0.85 -11.54 5.95
C ALA A 97 -2.33 -11.92 6.08
N ASP A 98 -3.10 -11.16 6.90
CA ASP A 98 -4.51 -11.41 7.18
C ASP A 98 -5.22 -10.07 7.36
N VAL A 99 -5.91 -9.63 6.33
CA VAL A 99 -6.54 -8.30 6.34
C VAL A 99 -7.74 -8.26 7.30
N ARG A 100 -8.53 -9.31 7.40
CA ARG A 100 -9.70 -9.34 8.31
C ARG A 100 -9.27 -9.24 9.77
N ALA A 101 -8.28 -10.02 10.16
CA ALA A 101 -7.72 -9.97 11.52
C ALA A 101 -7.10 -8.61 11.82
N LEU A 102 -6.39 -8.02 10.87
CA LEU A 102 -5.79 -6.71 11.05
C LEU A 102 -6.85 -5.61 11.20
N LEU A 103 -7.88 -5.59 10.35
CA LEU A 103 -8.95 -4.60 10.45
C LEU A 103 -9.68 -4.69 11.80
N LYS A 104 -9.91 -5.91 12.29
CA LYS A 104 -10.48 -6.12 13.62
C LYS A 104 -9.60 -5.53 14.71
N ALA A 105 -8.30 -5.83 14.67
CA ALA A 105 -7.33 -5.31 15.63
C ALA A 105 -7.26 -3.78 15.61
N LEU A 106 -7.25 -3.18 14.41
CA LEU A 106 -7.21 -1.73 14.26
C LEU A 106 -8.47 -1.06 14.83
N ARG A 107 -9.63 -1.66 14.65
CA ARG A 107 -10.89 -1.15 15.27
C ARG A 107 -10.82 -1.20 16.79
N GLU A 108 -10.32 -2.28 17.35
CA GLU A 108 -10.12 -2.43 18.79
C GLU A 108 -9.10 -1.42 19.36
N GLU A 109 -8.11 -1.04 18.56
CA GLU A 109 -7.11 -0.03 18.90
C GLU A 109 -7.61 1.41 18.70
N GLY A 110 -8.84 1.59 18.24
CA GLY A 110 -9.46 2.91 18.04
C GLY A 110 -9.08 3.60 16.75
N CYS A 111 -8.52 2.89 15.78
CA CYS A 111 -8.20 3.44 14.47
C CYS A 111 -9.46 3.69 13.63
N ASN A 112 -9.39 4.65 12.73
CA ASN A 112 -10.48 4.98 11.80
C ASN A 112 -10.50 4.00 10.63
N VAL A 113 -11.07 2.83 10.82
CA VAL A 113 -11.23 1.80 9.80
C VAL A 113 -12.52 2.06 9.01
N LEU A 114 -12.42 2.11 7.68
CA LEU A 114 -13.60 2.28 6.83
C LEU A 114 -14.45 1.02 6.80
N ASP A 115 -15.77 1.20 6.62
CA ASP A 115 -16.72 0.07 6.62
C ASP A 115 -16.60 -0.82 5.37
N LYS A 116 -16.10 -0.26 4.27
CA LYS A 116 -15.94 -1.00 3.03
C LYS A 116 -14.91 -2.10 3.17
N PHE A 117 -15.24 -3.27 2.63
CA PHE A 117 -14.34 -4.43 2.52
C PHE A 117 -14.60 -5.11 1.19
N ASP A 118 -13.55 -5.40 0.45
CA ASP A 118 -13.64 -6.10 -0.83
C ASP A 118 -12.95 -7.46 -0.74
N ASP A 119 -13.60 -8.49 -1.26
CA ASP A 119 -13.06 -9.83 -1.42
C ASP A 119 -13.30 -10.26 -2.87
N SER A 120 -12.22 -10.43 -3.63
CA SER A 120 -12.28 -10.72 -5.05
C SER A 120 -11.18 -11.65 -5.48
N GLU A 121 -11.11 -11.96 -6.78
CA GLU A 121 -10.02 -12.73 -7.38
C GLU A 121 -8.65 -12.06 -7.20
N TYR A 122 -8.62 -10.73 -6.98
CA TYR A 122 -7.39 -9.98 -6.75
C TYR A 122 -6.95 -9.98 -5.30
N GLY A 123 -7.69 -10.58 -4.41
CA GLY A 123 -7.42 -10.68 -2.98
C GLY A 123 -8.45 -9.96 -2.12
N LYS A 124 -8.08 -9.72 -0.88
CA LYS A 124 -8.93 -9.05 0.10
C LYS A 124 -8.37 -7.67 0.39
N PHE A 125 -9.26 -6.68 0.44
CA PHE A 125 -8.91 -5.27 0.61
C PHE A 125 -9.70 -4.66 1.76
N GLY A 126 -9.02 -3.85 2.55
CA GLY A 126 -9.63 -2.99 3.55
C GLY A 126 -8.92 -1.65 3.60
N TRP A 127 -9.51 -0.68 4.30
CA TRP A 127 -9.00 0.68 4.32
C TRP A 127 -9.05 1.27 5.72
N VAL A 128 -8.03 2.04 6.03
CA VAL A 128 -7.91 2.78 7.29
C VAL A 128 -7.40 4.20 6.98
N ILE A 129 -7.81 5.15 7.81
CA ILE A 129 -7.35 6.54 7.69
C ILE A 129 -6.25 6.77 8.73
N ASP A 130 -5.10 7.28 8.30
CA ASP A 130 -4.01 7.58 9.19
C ASP A 130 -4.25 8.88 9.98
N PRO A 131 -3.39 9.23 10.96
CA PRO A 131 -3.59 10.43 11.77
C PRO A 131 -3.57 11.75 10.98
N GLU A 132 -3.00 11.79 9.79
CA GLU A 132 -2.95 12.97 8.92
C GLU A 132 -4.06 12.98 7.87
N GLY A 133 -4.99 12.02 7.93
CA GLY A 133 -6.11 11.94 7.01
C GLY A 133 -5.83 11.22 5.70
N ASN A 134 -4.70 10.56 5.56
CA ASN A 134 -4.39 9.78 4.37
C ASN A 134 -5.14 8.44 4.40
N LYS A 135 -5.74 8.07 3.28
CA LYS A 135 -6.34 6.74 3.13
C LYS A 135 -5.25 5.74 2.83
N VAL A 136 -5.23 4.69 3.62
CA VAL A 136 -4.30 3.57 3.51
C VAL A 136 -5.08 2.34 3.06
N GLU A 137 -4.62 1.67 2.03
CA GLU A 137 -5.19 0.41 1.57
C GLU A 137 -4.39 -0.75 2.15
N LEU A 138 -5.10 -1.74 2.68
CA LEU A 138 -4.52 -2.97 3.21
C LEU A 138 -4.95 -4.11 2.31
N TRP A 139 -4.00 -4.92 1.88
CA TRP A 139 -4.22 -5.95 0.88
C TRP A 139 -3.63 -7.29 1.31
N GLU A 140 -4.51 -8.29 1.32
CA GLU A 140 -4.09 -9.69 1.43
C GLU A 140 -4.19 -10.30 0.04
N PRO A 141 -3.05 -10.57 -0.62
CA PRO A 141 -3.07 -11.14 -1.97
C PRO A 141 -3.67 -12.53 -2.00
N PRO A 142 -4.12 -13.00 -3.18
CA PRO A 142 -4.53 -14.39 -3.33
C PRO A 142 -3.39 -15.34 -2.97
N ALA A 143 -3.74 -16.58 -2.58
CA ALA A 143 -2.79 -17.56 -2.04
C ALA A 143 -1.61 -17.89 -2.96
N GLU A 144 -1.71 -17.63 -4.25
CA GLU A 144 -0.68 -17.93 -5.26
C GLU A 144 0.26 -16.75 -5.58
N GLN A 145 0.24 -15.69 -4.78
CA GLN A 145 1.10 -14.51 -5.02
C GLN A 145 1.99 -14.17 -3.84
#